data_f829e6cc68ca3a43c563552d9bb6a834
#
_entry.id   f829e6cc68ca3a43c563552d9bb6a834
#
_cell.length_a   1.000
_cell.length_b   1.000
_cell.length_c   1.000
_cell.angle_alpha   90.00
_cell.angle_beta   90.00
_cell.angle_gamma   90.00
#
_symmetry.space_group_name_H-M   'P 1'
#
loop_
_entity.id
_entity.type
_entity.pdbx_description
1 polymer ?
#
loop_
_entity_poly.entity_id
_entity_poly.type
_entity_poly.pdbx_seq_one_letter_code
_entity_poly.pdbx_strand_id
1 'polypeptide(L)'
;PGLGLFGEVLPMRGMSPDMTDTQQRAVHRHNLKAMMLAHDSSVDEALIDLQQANVARDRMRRRRIARTDVLTQVQANWTCAVHGVWGELDALYLGTLQQVPQVLSKLASFTSVPDAGHWVMFERPDAFHAAVDPLLKA
;
A
#
# COMPACT_ATOMS: atom_id res chain seq x y z
N PRO A 1 -0.96 5.64 4.72
CA PRO A 1 -0.99 6.93 4.05
C PRO A 1 -2.13 7.82 4.49
N GLY A 2 -1.81 8.98 5.05
CA GLY A 2 -2.80 9.95 5.51
C GLY A 2 -3.49 9.63 6.84
N LEU A 3 -2.99 8.66 7.60
CA LEU A 3 -3.55 8.25 8.89
C LEU A 3 -2.76 8.75 10.10
N GLY A 4 -1.59 9.35 9.89
CA GLY A 4 -0.67 9.69 10.98
C GLY A 4 -0.02 8.47 11.64
N LEU A 5 -0.24 7.27 11.09
CA LEU A 5 0.37 6.03 11.54
C LEU A 5 1.50 5.62 10.58
N PHE A 6 2.60 5.12 11.13
CA PHE A 6 3.77 4.73 10.35
C PHE A 6 4.37 3.45 10.91
N GLY A 7 4.56 2.47 10.02
CA GLY A 7 5.38 1.30 10.28
C GLY A 7 6.87 1.57 10.04
N GLU A 8 7.70 0.64 10.39
CA GLU A 8 9.13 0.66 10.09
C GLU A 8 9.38 0.16 8.65
N VAL A 9 9.38 1.11 7.72
CA VAL A 9 9.64 0.80 6.29
C VAL A 9 11.14 0.70 6.04
N LEU A 10 11.58 -0.32 5.32
CA LEU A 10 12.96 -0.42 4.87
C LEU A 10 13.33 0.81 4.03
N PRO A 11 14.60 1.28 4.09
CA PRO A 11 15.04 2.41 3.31
C PRO A 11 14.80 2.20 1.81
N MET A 12 14.10 3.12 1.18
CA MET A 12 13.93 3.13 -0.28
C MET A 12 15.24 3.49 -0.98
N ARG A 13 15.49 2.87 -2.13
CA ARG A 13 16.61 3.21 -2.99
C ARG A 13 16.20 4.24 -4.03
N GLY A 14 17.05 5.24 -4.24
CA GLY A 14 16.88 6.23 -5.29
C GLY A 14 17.37 5.73 -6.65
N MET A 15 16.83 6.33 -7.72
CA MET A 15 17.32 6.15 -9.08
C MET A 15 18.37 7.22 -9.41
N SER A 16 19.39 6.85 -10.20
CA SER A 16 20.35 7.80 -10.78
C SER A 16 20.31 7.68 -12.31
N PRO A 17 20.49 8.79 -13.05
CA PRO A 17 20.45 8.80 -14.53
C PRO A 17 21.49 7.92 -15.22
N ASP A 18 22.59 7.62 -14.52
CA ASP A 18 23.71 6.81 -15.00
C ASP A 18 23.54 5.30 -14.75
N MET A 19 22.43 4.89 -14.09
CA MET A 19 22.14 3.49 -13.84
C MET A 19 21.80 2.76 -15.13
N THR A 20 22.38 1.58 -15.29
CA THR A 20 21.97 0.62 -16.33
C THR A 20 20.54 0.12 -16.07
N ASP A 21 19.88 -0.44 -17.10
CA ASP A 21 18.55 -1.04 -16.94
C ASP A 21 18.55 -2.10 -15.83
N THR A 22 19.53 -2.97 -15.79
CA THR A 22 19.68 -3.99 -14.72
C THR A 22 19.74 -3.34 -13.32
N GLN A 23 20.45 -2.25 -13.17
CA GLN A 23 20.54 -1.54 -11.90
C GLN A 23 19.19 -0.88 -11.53
N GLN A 24 18.51 -0.27 -12.50
CA GLN A 24 17.19 0.31 -12.30
C GLN A 24 16.17 -0.76 -11.89
N ARG A 25 16.16 -1.91 -12.55
CA ARG A 25 15.31 -3.06 -12.19
C ARG A 25 15.59 -3.56 -10.77
N ALA A 26 16.84 -3.62 -10.36
CA ALA A 26 17.23 -3.98 -8.99
C ALA A 26 16.70 -2.96 -7.95
N VAL A 27 16.69 -1.67 -8.29
CA VAL A 27 16.08 -0.62 -7.44
C VAL A 27 14.56 -0.83 -7.35
N HIS A 28 13.88 -1.08 -8.46
CA HIS A 28 12.44 -1.33 -8.45
C HIS A 28 12.09 -2.57 -7.62
N ARG A 29 12.81 -3.67 -7.81
CA ARG A 29 12.65 -4.89 -7.02
C ARG A 29 12.80 -4.60 -5.52
N HIS A 30 13.86 -3.91 -5.13
CA HIS A 30 14.09 -3.53 -3.73
C HIS A 30 12.94 -2.68 -3.18
N ASN A 31 12.50 -1.66 -3.91
CA ASN A 31 11.48 -0.73 -3.45
C ASN A 31 10.08 -1.37 -3.36
N LEU A 32 9.75 -2.29 -4.26
CA LEU A 32 8.53 -3.09 -4.16
C LEU A 32 8.51 -3.92 -2.88
N LYS A 33 9.60 -4.61 -2.57
CA LYS A 33 9.76 -5.39 -1.33
C LYS A 33 9.78 -4.51 -0.08
N ALA A 34 10.41 -3.36 -0.15
CA ALA A 34 10.53 -2.48 1.01
C ALA A 34 9.20 -1.89 1.46
N MET A 35 8.21 -1.77 0.56
CA MET A 35 7.02 -1.00 0.86
C MET A 35 5.69 -1.62 0.40
N MET A 36 5.68 -2.40 -0.69
CA MET A 36 4.43 -2.82 -1.34
C MET A 36 4.10 -4.29 -1.12
N LEU A 37 5.10 -5.16 -1.06
CA LEU A 37 4.92 -6.60 -1.06
C LEU A 37 5.59 -7.25 0.14
N ALA A 38 4.91 -8.21 0.74
CA ALA A 38 5.42 -8.98 1.88
C ALA A 38 6.37 -10.09 1.43
N HIS A 39 6.16 -10.67 0.25
CA HIS A 39 6.86 -11.88 -0.19
C HIS A 39 7.77 -11.64 -1.39
N ASP A 40 8.98 -12.19 -1.32
CA ASP A 40 9.95 -12.16 -2.43
C ASP A 40 9.42 -12.86 -3.68
N SER A 41 8.65 -13.94 -3.50
CA SER A 41 8.02 -14.70 -4.58
C SER A 41 6.96 -13.91 -5.34
N SER A 42 6.44 -12.82 -4.76
CA SER A 42 5.48 -11.93 -5.42
C SER A 42 6.15 -10.97 -6.42
N VAL A 43 7.49 -10.89 -6.45
CA VAL A 43 8.22 -9.95 -7.30
C VAL A 43 8.80 -10.67 -8.52
N ASP A 44 8.02 -10.79 -9.57
CA ASP A 44 8.47 -11.30 -10.87
C ASP A 44 8.91 -10.17 -11.82
N GLU A 45 9.39 -10.53 -13.00
CA GLU A 45 9.85 -9.56 -14.00
C GLU A 45 8.71 -8.73 -14.58
N ALA A 46 7.52 -9.30 -14.74
CA ALA A 46 6.34 -8.57 -15.25
C ALA A 46 5.90 -7.46 -14.29
N LEU A 47 5.98 -7.72 -12.98
CA LEU A 47 5.70 -6.72 -11.96
C LEU A 47 6.75 -5.60 -11.95
N ILE A 48 8.02 -5.93 -12.18
CA ILE A 48 9.08 -4.92 -12.29
C ILE A 48 8.84 -4.04 -13.52
N ASP A 49 8.45 -4.61 -14.65
CA ASP A 49 8.09 -3.86 -15.87
C ASP A 49 6.91 -2.92 -15.61
N LEU A 50 5.87 -3.42 -14.93
CA LEU A 50 4.72 -2.60 -14.53
C LEU A 50 5.13 -1.45 -13.61
N GLN A 51 5.96 -1.72 -12.60
CA GLN A 51 6.45 -0.71 -11.67
C GLN A 51 7.30 0.35 -12.38
N GLN A 52 8.17 -0.06 -13.27
CA GLN A 52 9.00 0.85 -14.07
C GLN A 52 8.12 1.77 -14.94
N ALA A 53 7.11 1.21 -15.62
CA ALA A 53 6.16 1.97 -16.41
C ALA A 53 5.33 2.94 -15.56
N ASN A 54 4.91 2.53 -14.36
CA ASN A 54 4.15 3.37 -13.44
C ASN A 54 5.00 4.55 -12.93
N VAL A 55 6.24 4.30 -12.53
CA VAL A 55 7.16 5.34 -12.06
C VAL A 55 7.47 6.35 -13.18
N ALA A 56 7.67 5.89 -14.41
CA ALA A 56 7.90 6.76 -15.57
C ALA A 56 6.70 7.69 -15.87
N ARG A 57 5.48 7.24 -15.59
CA ARG A 57 4.23 8.00 -15.80
C ARG A 57 3.82 8.83 -14.59
N ASP A 58 4.48 8.67 -13.46
CA ASP A 58 4.11 9.30 -12.20
C ASP A 58 4.23 10.83 -12.28
N ARG A 59 3.10 11.50 -12.10
CA ARG A 59 2.98 12.96 -12.08
C ARG A 59 2.81 13.55 -10.69
N MET A 60 2.74 12.70 -9.66
CA MET A 60 2.54 13.17 -8.29
C MET A 60 3.80 13.83 -7.72
N ARG A 61 3.79 15.14 -7.66
CA ARG A 61 4.90 15.95 -7.14
C ARG A 61 4.84 16.16 -5.62
N ARG A 62 3.67 16.00 -4.99
CA ARG A 62 3.42 16.32 -3.57
C ARG A 62 3.03 15.08 -2.78
N ARG A 63 3.92 14.11 -2.64
CA ARG A 63 3.66 12.89 -1.86
C ARG A 63 3.63 13.09 -0.35
N ARG A 64 3.99 14.29 0.15
CA ARG A 64 4.03 14.58 1.59
C ARG A 64 2.67 14.42 2.27
N ILE A 65 1.57 14.65 1.56
CA ILE A 65 0.21 14.48 2.09
C ILE A 65 -0.05 13.05 2.58
N ALA A 66 0.55 12.05 1.96
CA ALA A 66 0.46 10.66 2.40
C ALA A 66 1.14 10.39 3.74
N ARG A 67 1.98 11.32 4.22
CA ARG A 67 2.68 11.25 5.51
C ARG A 67 2.03 12.14 6.57
N THR A 68 0.80 12.57 6.37
CA THR A 68 0.00 13.35 7.32
C THR A 68 -1.11 12.48 7.89
N ASP A 69 -1.94 13.04 8.71
CA ASP A 69 -3.16 12.47 9.27
C ASP A 69 -4.43 12.94 8.54
N VAL A 70 -4.29 13.43 7.30
CA VAL A 70 -5.36 14.09 6.55
C VAL A 70 -6.65 13.28 6.49
N LEU A 71 -6.57 11.94 6.35
CA LEU A 71 -7.78 11.10 6.29
C LEU A 71 -8.51 11.08 7.63
N THR A 72 -7.79 11.11 8.75
CA THR A 72 -8.42 11.18 10.07
C THR A 72 -9.14 12.50 10.29
N GLN A 73 -8.58 13.60 9.75
CA GLN A 73 -9.18 14.92 9.85
C GLN A 73 -10.43 15.06 8.97
N VAL A 74 -10.44 14.50 7.76
CA VAL A 74 -11.55 14.68 6.80
C VAL A 74 -12.64 13.63 6.91
N GLN A 75 -12.46 12.55 7.69
CA GLN A 75 -13.43 11.46 7.81
C GLN A 75 -14.82 11.92 8.29
N ALA A 76 -14.89 13.03 9.03
CA ALA A 76 -16.16 13.61 9.47
C ALA A 76 -17.05 14.08 8.29
N ASN A 77 -16.42 14.34 7.14
CA ASN A 77 -17.10 14.83 5.93
C ASN A 77 -17.52 13.69 4.99
N TRP A 78 -17.27 12.43 5.36
CA TRP A 78 -17.67 11.30 4.50
C TRP A 78 -19.18 11.15 4.48
N THR A 79 -19.74 11.13 3.27
CA THR A 79 -21.18 10.99 3.00
C THR A 79 -21.56 9.60 2.50
N CYS A 80 -20.60 8.70 2.37
CA CYS A 80 -20.80 7.32 1.95
C CYS A 80 -20.17 6.36 2.97
N ALA A 81 -20.57 5.10 2.92
CA ALA A 81 -19.88 4.05 3.65
C ALA A 81 -18.46 3.88 3.14
N VAL A 82 -17.49 3.83 4.04
CA VAL A 82 -16.08 3.61 3.72
C VAL A 82 -15.65 2.32 4.41
N HIS A 83 -15.09 1.41 3.63
CA HIS A 83 -14.63 0.11 4.08
C HIS A 83 -13.12 0.01 3.92
N GLY A 84 -12.45 -0.60 4.88
CA GLY A 84 -11.00 -0.76 4.87
C GLY A 84 -10.60 -2.23 4.70
N VAL A 85 -9.68 -2.50 3.76
CA VAL A 85 -9.03 -3.81 3.60
C VAL A 85 -7.52 -3.59 3.61
N TRP A 86 -6.84 -4.25 4.56
CA TRP A 86 -5.39 -4.13 4.76
C TRP A 86 -4.72 -5.50 4.82
N GLY A 87 -3.47 -5.56 4.32
CA GLY A 87 -2.61 -6.71 4.56
C GLY A 87 -1.99 -6.65 5.97
N GLU A 88 -1.93 -7.78 6.65
CA GLU A 88 -1.34 -7.86 8.00
C GLU A 88 0.16 -7.58 8.02
N LEU A 89 0.83 -7.83 6.87
CA LEU A 89 2.26 -7.59 6.67
C LEU A 89 2.54 -6.28 5.92
N ASP A 90 1.57 -5.35 5.88
CA ASP A 90 1.76 -4.05 5.24
C ASP A 90 2.89 -3.27 5.96
N ALA A 91 4.02 -3.11 5.27
CA ALA A 91 5.20 -2.45 5.81
C ALA A 91 4.91 -1.01 6.28
N LEU A 92 3.94 -0.31 5.66
CA LEU A 92 3.55 1.04 6.04
C LEU A 92 2.85 1.09 7.40
N TYR A 93 2.29 -0.02 7.88
CA TYR A 93 1.52 -0.12 9.11
C TYR A 93 2.02 -1.22 10.06
N LEU A 94 3.15 -1.83 9.79
CA LEU A 94 3.70 -2.87 10.64
C LEU A 94 3.88 -2.33 12.08
N GLY A 95 3.31 -3.04 13.04
CA GLY A 95 3.26 -2.61 14.46
C GLY A 95 2.19 -1.56 14.79
N THR A 96 1.53 -0.95 13.80
CA THR A 96 0.48 0.07 14.02
C THR A 96 -0.88 -0.28 13.39
N LEU A 97 -0.98 -1.38 12.66
CA LEU A 97 -2.18 -1.77 11.93
C LEU A 97 -3.43 -1.82 12.82
N GLN A 98 -3.31 -2.30 14.04
CA GLN A 98 -4.42 -2.41 15.00
C GLN A 98 -4.99 -1.05 15.44
N GLN A 99 -4.27 0.03 15.17
CA GLN A 99 -4.73 1.39 15.46
C GLN A 99 -5.56 1.98 14.30
N VAL A 100 -5.54 1.39 13.11
CA VAL A 100 -6.27 1.91 11.93
C VAL A 100 -7.75 2.09 12.21
N PRO A 101 -8.53 1.10 12.72
CA PRO A 101 -9.95 1.30 13.01
C PRO A 101 -10.20 2.27 14.17
N GLN A 102 -9.20 2.54 15.00
CA GLN A 102 -9.31 3.53 16.07
C GLN A 102 -9.20 4.96 15.53
N VAL A 103 -8.21 5.22 14.65
CA VAL A 103 -8.00 6.54 14.05
C VAL A 103 -9.00 6.84 12.92
N LEU A 104 -9.49 5.80 12.23
CA LEU A 104 -10.57 5.89 11.24
C LEU A 104 -11.90 5.41 11.84
N SER A 105 -12.38 6.09 12.86
CA SER A 105 -13.61 5.74 13.59
C SER A 105 -14.90 5.78 12.75
N LYS A 106 -14.84 6.32 11.53
CA LYS A 106 -15.96 6.38 10.58
C LYS A 106 -15.96 5.24 9.56
N LEU A 107 -15.04 4.27 9.68
CA LEU A 107 -15.10 3.06 8.86
C LEU A 107 -16.38 2.27 9.16
N ALA A 108 -17.10 1.89 8.09
CA ALA A 108 -18.23 0.97 8.19
C ALA A 108 -17.77 -0.47 8.45
N SER A 109 -16.60 -0.86 7.93
CA SER A 109 -15.93 -2.10 8.28
C SER A 109 -14.42 -2.01 8.09
N PHE A 110 -13.70 -2.89 8.78
CA PHE A 110 -12.26 -3.08 8.65
C PHE A 110 -11.96 -4.57 8.56
N THR A 111 -11.23 -4.97 7.53
CA THR A 111 -10.80 -6.34 7.31
C THR A 111 -9.29 -6.39 7.17
N SER A 112 -8.61 -7.17 7.98
CA SER A 112 -7.21 -7.52 7.78
C SER A 112 -7.10 -8.84 7.02
N VAL A 113 -6.21 -8.87 6.03
CA VAL A 113 -5.93 -10.06 5.21
C VAL A 113 -4.59 -10.63 5.64
N PRO A 114 -4.57 -11.86 6.17
CA PRO A 114 -3.32 -12.47 6.60
C PRO A 114 -2.39 -12.69 5.42
N ASP A 115 -1.09 -12.70 5.72
CA ASP A 115 -0.03 -13.07 4.78
C ASP A 115 -0.02 -12.20 3.50
N ALA A 116 -0.36 -10.92 3.61
CA ALA A 116 -0.38 -9.92 2.54
C ALA A 116 0.30 -8.62 2.96
N GLY A 117 1.04 -8.01 2.06
CA GLY A 117 1.61 -6.67 2.20
C GLY A 117 0.63 -5.56 1.79
N HIS A 118 1.17 -4.41 1.41
CA HIS A 118 0.38 -3.23 1.04
C HIS A 118 -0.50 -3.46 -0.21
N TRP A 119 -0.03 -4.25 -1.16
CA TRP A 119 -0.81 -4.63 -2.34
C TRP A 119 -1.56 -5.94 -2.13
N VAL A 120 -2.53 -5.91 -1.22
CA VAL A 120 -3.36 -7.07 -0.83
C VAL A 120 -3.98 -7.75 -2.05
N MET A 121 -4.57 -6.96 -2.96
CA MET A 121 -5.22 -7.44 -4.17
C MET A 121 -4.27 -8.19 -5.11
N PHE A 122 -2.98 -7.94 -5.02
CA PHE A 122 -1.96 -8.59 -5.81
C PHE A 122 -1.43 -9.87 -5.14
N GLU A 123 -1.14 -9.81 -3.84
CA GLU A 123 -0.56 -10.94 -3.12
C GLU A 123 -1.58 -12.00 -2.70
N ARG A 124 -2.81 -11.57 -2.41
CA ARG A 124 -3.91 -12.45 -1.95
C ARG A 124 -5.22 -12.07 -2.65
N PRO A 125 -5.31 -12.23 -3.99
CA PRO A 125 -6.48 -11.80 -4.76
C PRO A 125 -7.77 -12.46 -4.28
N ASP A 126 -7.77 -13.75 -3.98
CA ASP A 126 -8.97 -14.46 -3.53
C ASP A 126 -9.46 -13.93 -2.17
N ALA A 127 -8.55 -13.71 -1.23
CA ALA A 127 -8.90 -13.15 0.07
C ALA A 127 -9.38 -11.69 -0.04
N PHE A 128 -8.75 -10.90 -0.94
CA PHE A 128 -9.20 -9.55 -1.25
C PHE A 128 -10.60 -9.55 -1.83
N HIS A 129 -10.89 -10.39 -2.83
CA HIS A 129 -12.23 -10.53 -3.40
C HIS A 129 -13.25 -11.00 -2.38
N ALA A 130 -12.91 -11.99 -1.54
CA ALA A 130 -13.80 -12.45 -0.48
C ALA A 130 -14.17 -11.32 0.51
N ALA A 131 -13.27 -10.37 0.75
CA ALA A 131 -13.53 -9.21 1.62
C ALA A 131 -14.36 -8.12 0.91
N VAL A 132 -14.18 -7.93 -0.41
CA VAL A 132 -14.77 -6.79 -1.15
C VAL A 132 -16.11 -7.15 -1.81
N ASP A 133 -16.25 -8.34 -2.39
CA ASP A 133 -17.45 -8.74 -3.13
C ASP A 133 -18.77 -8.60 -2.36
N PRO A 134 -18.85 -8.91 -1.05
CA PRO A 134 -20.06 -8.68 -0.26
C PRO A 134 -20.43 -7.20 -0.15
N LEU A 135 -19.42 -6.30 -0.13
CA LEU A 135 -19.63 -4.86 0.03
C LEU A 135 -20.18 -4.20 -1.25
N LEU A 136 -19.93 -4.82 -2.42
CA LEU A 136 -20.42 -4.33 -3.71
C LEU A 136 -21.87 -4.75 -4.00
N LYS A 137 -22.41 -5.67 -3.18
CA LYS A 137 -23.77 -6.21 -3.34
C LYS A 137 -24.76 -5.64 -2.31
N ALA A 138 -24.26 -4.86 -1.37
CA ALA A 138 -25.03 -4.18 -0.34
C ALA A 138 -25.46 -2.78 -0.81
#